data_14017e1e60f79b172fa063a665243cdf
#
_entry.id   14017e1e60f79b172fa063a665243cdf
#
_cell.length_a   1.000
_cell.length_b   1.000
_cell.length_c   1.000
_cell.angle_alpha   90.00
_cell.angle_beta   90.00
_cell.angle_gamma   90.00
#
_symmetry.space_group_name_H-M   'P 1'
#
loop_
_entity.id
_entity.type
_entity.pdbx_description
1 polymer ?
#
loop_
_entity_poly.entity_id
_entity_poly.type
_entity_poly.pdbx_seq_one_letter_code
_entity_poly.pdbx_strand_id
1 'polypeptide(L)'
;MQVEALTRRLKTSIIELIDKGYKYFGAGGALGFDTLAAQTVLALKNDYPHIKLILVLPCITQANSWSVDDKAIYEGVKAAADKVVYTSHEYTRGCMHKRNRHLVDNSSACICYLTEKTGGTAYTVDYAQSKNLLVINVAKK
;
A
#
# COMPACT_ATOMS: atom_id res chain seq x y z
N MET A 1 0.42 8.79 15.28
CA MET A 1 0.05 7.42 14.85
C MET A 1 0.67 6.42 15.80
N GLN A 2 -0.13 5.62 16.45
CA GLN A 2 0.36 4.56 17.33
C GLN A 2 0.67 3.32 16.50
N VAL A 3 1.94 3.12 16.20
CA VAL A 3 2.38 2.12 15.24
C VAL A 3 2.02 0.68 15.66
N GLU A 4 2.19 0.35 16.94
CA GLU A 4 1.91 -1.01 17.42
C GLU A 4 0.43 -1.38 17.29
N ALA A 5 -0.47 -0.52 17.74
CA ALA A 5 -1.91 -0.77 17.65
C ALA A 5 -2.37 -0.79 16.18
N LEU A 6 -1.85 0.11 15.38
CA LEU A 6 -2.14 0.16 13.95
C LEU A 6 -1.64 -1.10 13.25
N THR A 7 -0.43 -1.55 13.56
CA THR A 7 0.14 -2.76 12.98
C THR A 7 -0.73 -3.98 13.30
N ARG A 8 -1.24 -4.09 14.53
CA ARG A 8 -2.14 -5.19 14.90
C ARG A 8 -3.43 -5.17 14.09
N ARG A 9 -4.05 -4.00 13.95
CA ARG A 9 -5.30 -3.87 13.16
C ARG A 9 -5.05 -4.18 11.68
N LEU A 10 -3.95 -3.69 11.15
CA LEU A 10 -3.55 -3.93 9.76
C LEU A 10 -3.29 -5.42 9.53
N LYS A 11 -2.53 -6.05 10.42
CA LYS A 11 -2.23 -7.49 10.35
C LYS A 11 -3.51 -8.32 10.39
N THR A 12 -4.43 -8.00 11.32
CA THR A 12 -5.71 -8.69 11.43
C THR A 12 -6.51 -8.56 10.13
N SER A 13 -6.59 -7.37 9.57
CA SER A 13 -7.32 -7.12 8.31
C SER A 13 -6.71 -7.90 7.14
N ILE A 14 -5.39 -7.93 7.04
CA ILE A 14 -4.71 -8.68 5.98
C ILE A 14 -4.98 -10.18 6.13
N ILE A 15 -4.88 -10.72 7.35
CA ILE A 15 -5.14 -12.14 7.61
C ILE A 15 -6.58 -12.50 7.26
N GLU A 16 -7.55 -11.65 7.60
CA GLU A 16 -8.95 -11.88 7.22
C GLU A 16 -9.11 -11.97 5.70
N LEU A 17 -8.41 -11.12 4.95
CA LEU A 17 -8.43 -11.17 3.48
C LEU A 17 -7.76 -12.45 2.96
N ILE A 18 -6.63 -12.85 3.56
CA ILE A 18 -5.96 -14.10 3.20
C ILE A 18 -6.91 -15.28 3.40
N ASP A 19 -7.63 -15.30 4.53
CA ASP A 19 -8.60 -16.37 4.84
C ASP A 19 -9.77 -16.40 3.85
N LYS A 20 -10.08 -15.26 3.24
CA LYS A 20 -11.11 -15.17 2.18
C LYS A 20 -10.59 -15.50 0.79
N GLY A 21 -9.31 -15.85 0.66
CA GLY A 21 -8.71 -16.25 -0.60
C GLY A 21 -7.93 -15.16 -1.32
N TYR A 22 -7.77 -13.98 -0.73
CA TYR A 22 -6.93 -12.94 -1.33
C TYR A 22 -5.47 -13.36 -1.26
N LYS A 23 -4.76 -13.20 -2.35
CA LYS A 23 -3.38 -13.67 -2.51
C LYS A 23 -2.42 -12.54 -2.86
N TYR A 24 -2.88 -11.56 -3.65
CA TYR A 24 -2.04 -10.47 -4.14
C TYR A 24 -2.35 -9.19 -3.35
N PHE A 25 -1.31 -8.58 -2.80
CA PHE A 25 -1.42 -7.36 -2.00
C PHE A 25 -0.59 -6.28 -2.64
N GLY A 26 -1.24 -5.20 -3.08
CA GLY A 26 -0.59 -4.06 -3.70
C GLY A 26 -0.31 -2.96 -2.69
N ALA A 27 0.85 -2.31 -2.80
CA ALA A 27 1.20 -1.16 -1.99
C ALA A 27 1.91 -0.12 -2.83
N GLY A 28 1.78 1.15 -2.45
CA GLY A 28 2.25 2.27 -3.27
C GLY A 28 3.67 2.73 -3.00
N GLY A 29 4.32 2.24 -1.97
CA GLY A 29 5.72 2.57 -1.67
C GLY A 29 5.97 3.97 -1.11
N ALA A 30 4.94 4.75 -0.81
CA ALA A 30 5.12 6.05 -0.16
C ALA A 30 5.55 5.87 1.29
N LEU A 31 6.13 6.94 1.87
CA LEU A 31 6.47 6.94 3.30
C LEU A 31 5.21 6.82 4.15
N GLY A 32 5.37 6.31 5.37
CA GLY A 32 4.28 6.18 6.33
C GLY A 32 3.49 4.89 6.15
N PHE A 33 2.19 5.00 5.93
CA PHE A 33 1.30 3.85 5.92
C PHE A 33 1.64 2.83 4.83
N ASP A 34 1.99 3.28 3.63
CA ASP A 34 2.35 2.37 2.52
C ASP A 34 3.53 1.48 2.89
N THR A 35 4.56 2.08 3.51
CA THR A 35 5.73 1.34 3.97
C THR A 35 5.35 0.32 5.05
N LEU A 36 4.56 0.75 6.02
CA LEU A 36 4.10 -0.15 7.09
C LEU A 36 3.29 -1.31 6.53
N ALA A 37 2.40 -1.03 5.59
CA ALA A 37 1.58 -2.06 4.96
C ALA A 37 2.43 -3.07 4.19
N ALA A 38 3.39 -2.60 3.41
CA ALA A 38 4.29 -3.46 2.65
C ALA A 38 5.12 -4.35 3.57
N GLN A 39 5.69 -3.76 4.63
CA GLN A 39 6.47 -4.51 5.62
C GLN A 39 5.62 -5.57 6.33
N THR A 40 4.36 -5.25 6.62
CA THR A 40 3.44 -6.18 7.27
C THR A 40 3.14 -7.38 6.36
N VAL A 41 2.89 -7.13 5.08
CA VAL A 41 2.68 -8.20 4.10
C VAL A 41 3.92 -9.09 4.01
N LEU A 42 5.11 -8.49 3.92
CA LEU A 42 6.37 -9.25 3.86
C LEU A 42 6.57 -10.12 5.09
N ALA A 43 6.28 -9.59 6.29
CA ALA A 43 6.38 -10.37 7.53
C ALA A 43 5.38 -11.54 7.54
N LEU A 44 4.16 -11.33 7.06
CA LEU A 44 3.13 -12.37 7.02
C LEU A 44 3.45 -13.47 6.02
N LYS A 45 4.32 -13.25 5.05
CA LYS A 45 4.75 -14.31 4.10
C LYS A 45 5.45 -15.46 4.82
N ASN A 46 6.02 -15.23 5.99
CA ASN A 46 6.63 -16.30 6.78
C ASN A 46 5.61 -17.36 7.20
N ASP A 47 4.39 -16.93 7.54
CA ASP A 47 3.29 -17.82 7.94
C ASP A 47 2.36 -18.16 6.78
N TYR A 48 2.32 -17.32 5.75
CA TYR A 48 1.46 -17.45 4.58
C TYR A 48 2.31 -17.34 3.31
N PRO A 49 3.13 -18.34 3.00
CA PRO A 49 4.13 -18.22 1.91
C PRO A 49 3.53 -18.06 0.51
N HIS A 50 2.24 -18.31 0.36
CA HIS A 50 1.57 -18.20 -0.93
C HIS A 50 1.16 -16.77 -1.29
N ILE A 51 1.18 -15.80 -0.34
CA ILE A 51 0.80 -14.42 -0.66
C ILE A 51 1.94 -13.70 -1.38
N LYS A 52 1.57 -12.69 -2.16
CA LYS A 52 2.50 -11.91 -2.98
C LYS A 52 2.35 -10.43 -2.69
N LEU A 53 3.47 -9.74 -2.61
CA LEU A 53 3.50 -8.28 -2.52
C LEU A 53 3.82 -7.70 -3.89
N ILE A 54 2.94 -6.84 -4.38
CA ILE A 54 3.14 -6.10 -5.62
C ILE A 54 3.31 -4.64 -5.26
N LEU A 55 4.49 -4.10 -5.53
CA LEU A 55 4.80 -2.72 -5.24
C LEU A 55 4.51 -1.89 -6.50
N VAL A 56 3.58 -0.96 -6.39
CA VAL A 56 3.18 -0.10 -7.50
C VAL A 56 3.66 1.32 -7.21
N LEU A 57 4.66 1.76 -7.94
CA LEU A 57 5.37 3.00 -7.68
C LEU A 57 4.96 4.08 -8.68
N PRO A 58 4.87 5.35 -8.24
CA PRO A 58 4.41 6.43 -9.13
C PRO A 58 5.43 6.80 -10.19
N CYS A 59 6.72 6.68 -9.88
CA CYS A 59 7.82 6.99 -10.80
C CYS A 59 9.12 6.42 -10.26
N ILE A 60 10.15 6.37 -11.12
CA ILE A 60 11.46 5.81 -10.78
C ILE A 60 12.17 6.66 -9.72
N THR A 61 11.95 7.98 -9.72
CA THR A 61 12.67 8.93 -8.88
C THR A 61 11.95 9.27 -7.56
N GLN A 62 10.91 8.51 -7.18
CA GLN A 62 10.09 8.83 -6.01
C GLN A 62 10.90 9.10 -4.75
N ALA A 63 11.92 8.32 -4.49
CA ALA A 63 12.69 8.38 -3.24
C ALA A 63 13.94 9.26 -3.31
N ASN A 64 14.18 9.98 -4.41
CA ASN A 64 15.43 10.68 -4.61
C ASN A 64 15.76 11.71 -3.53
N SER A 65 14.76 12.38 -2.97
CA SER A 65 14.94 13.40 -1.93
C SER A 65 14.78 12.88 -0.51
N TRP A 66 14.56 11.59 -0.33
CA TRP A 66 14.35 11.00 0.99
C TRP A 66 15.66 10.88 1.77
N SER A 67 15.56 10.72 3.09
CA SER A 67 16.73 10.47 3.94
C SER A 67 17.40 9.15 3.58
N VAL A 68 18.67 8.99 4.01
CA VAL A 68 19.40 7.74 3.80
C VAL A 68 18.67 6.55 4.40
N ASP A 69 18.14 6.71 5.61
CA ASP A 69 17.40 5.63 6.29
C ASP A 69 16.12 5.25 5.56
N ASP A 70 15.36 6.25 5.11
CA ASP A 70 14.12 6.02 4.37
C ASP A 70 14.38 5.36 3.01
N LYS A 71 15.44 5.78 2.32
CA LYS A 71 15.85 5.14 1.06
C LYS A 71 16.25 3.69 1.28
N ALA A 72 16.95 3.38 2.35
CA ALA A 72 17.38 2.01 2.65
C ALA A 72 16.17 1.11 2.87
N ILE A 73 15.16 1.57 3.60
CA ILE A 73 13.91 0.83 3.81
C ILE A 73 13.19 0.63 2.48
N TYR A 74 13.07 1.68 1.68
CA TYR A 74 12.43 1.65 0.36
C TYR A 74 13.10 0.62 -0.56
N GLU A 75 14.42 0.65 -0.67
CA GLU A 75 15.16 -0.30 -1.50
C GLU A 75 15.04 -1.73 -0.98
N GLY A 76 15.01 -1.91 0.35
CA GLY A 76 14.80 -3.23 0.96
C GLY A 76 13.42 -3.80 0.62
N VAL A 77 12.39 -2.99 0.69
CA VAL A 77 11.02 -3.40 0.31
C VAL A 77 10.95 -3.74 -1.18
N LYS A 78 11.56 -2.92 -2.04
CA LYS A 78 11.62 -3.19 -3.48
C LYS A 78 12.29 -4.53 -3.77
N ALA A 79 13.42 -4.79 -3.11
CA ALA A 79 14.16 -6.03 -3.31
C ALA A 79 13.37 -7.27 -2.86
N ALA A 80 12.56 -7.12 -1.81
CA ALA A 80 11.77 -8.23 -1.24
C ALA A 80 10.41 -8.41 -1.91
N ALA A 81 9.92 -7.41 -2.65
CA ALA A 81 8.62 -7.50 -3.33
C ALA A 81 8.65 -8.58 -4.42
N ASP A 82 7.51 -9.23 -4.62
CA ASP A 82 7.38 -10.25 -5.67
C ASP A 82 7.32 -9.61 -7.05
N LYS A 83 6.80 -8.38 -7.14
CA LYS A 83 6.75 -7.63 -8.39
C LYS A 83 6.80 -6.14 -8.09
N VAL A 84 7.47 -5.39 -8.96
CA VAL A 84 7.53 -3.93 -8.90
C VAL A 84 7.02 -3.37 -10.22
N VAL A 85 6.06 -2.47 -10.14
CA VAL A 85 5.44 -1.81 -11.30
C VAL A 85 5.61 -0.30 -11.15
N TYR A 86 6.01 0.38 -12.22
CA TYR A 86 6.07 1.83 -12.29
C TYR A 86 4.95 2.32 -13.20
N THR A 87 4.07 3.19 -12.69
CA THR A 87 2.95 3.71 -13.48
C THR A 87 3.36 4.92 -14.34
N SER A 88 4.49 5.55 -14.01
CA SER A 88 5.10 6.59 -14.83
C SER A 88 6.62 6.43 -14.77
N HIS A 89 7.31 6.88 -15.81
CA HIS A 89 8.78 6.84 -15.84
C HIS A 89 9.35 7.96 -14.98
N GLU A 90 8.89 9.18 -15.22
CA GLU A 90 9.35 10.39 -14.53
C GLU A 90 8.25 10.95 -13.64
N TYR A 91 8.66 11.79 -12.68
CA TYR A 91 7.71 12.51 -11.86
C TYR A 91 6.94 13.50 -12.71
N THR A 92 5.61 13.40 -12.69
CA THR A 92 4.70 14.33 -13.37
C THR A 92 3.60 14.73 -12.42
N ARG A 93 2.96 15.87 -12.71
CA ARG A 93 1.80 16.29 -11.94
C ARG A 93 0.71 15.22 -12.05
N GLY A 94 0.18 14.80 -10.92
CA GLY A 94 -0.86 13.78 -10.87
C GLY A 94 -0.36 12.35 -10.93
N CYS A 95 0.95 12.10 -10.97
CA CYS A 95 1.48 10.73 -11.03
C CYS A 95 1.10 9.90 -9.79
N MET A 96 0.95 10.54 -8.62
CA MET A 96 0.51 9.85 -7.40
C MET A 96 -0.93 9.39 -7.52
N HIS A 97 -1.82 10.22 -8.04
CA HIS A 97 -3.20 9.83 -8.29
C HIS A 97 -3.31 8.73 -9.35
N LYS A 98 -2.49 8.83 -10.39
CA LYS A 98 -2.42 7.80 -11.43
C LYS A 98 -2.04 6.44 -10.81
N ARG A 99 -1.02 6.41 -9.95
CA ARG A 99 -0.60 5.21 -9.24
C ARG A 99 -1.72 4.67 -8.36
N ASN A 100 -2.38 5.56 -7.61
CA ASN A 100 -3.46 5.15 -6.71
C ASN A 100 -4.65 4.58 -7.47
N ARG A 101 -5.02 5.17 -8.61
CA ARG A 101 -6.07 4.62 -9.47
C ARG A 101 -5.68 3.26 -10.03
N HIS A 102 -4.42 3.08 -10.41
CA HIS A 102 -3.93 1.78 -10.89
C HIS A 102 -4.10 0.70 -9.82
N LEU A 103 -3.75 1.00 -8.57
CA LEU A 103 -3.95 0.08 -7.44
C LEU A 103 -5.42 -0.30 -7.30
N VAL A 104 -6.30 0.69 -7.28
CA VAL A 104 -7.74 0.45 -7.13
C VAL A 104 -8.30 -0.35 -8.31
N ASP A 105 -7.94 0.01 -9.53
CA ASP A 105 -8.47 -0.64 -10.74
C ASP A 105 -8.09 -2.12 -10.82
N ASN A 106 -7.02 -2.52 -10.15
CA ASN A 106 -6.53 -3.90 -10.13
C ASN A 106 -6.84 -4.62 -8.82
N SER A 107 -7.74 -4.10 -8.00
CA SER A 107 -8.06 -4.63 -6.68
C SER A 107 -9.55 -4.84 -6.50
N SER A 108 -9.92 -5.69 -5.55
CA SER A 108 -11.30 -5.88 -5.11
C SER A 108 -11.53 -5.47 -3.65
N ALA A 109 -10.44 -5.15 -2.93
CA ALA A 109 -10.50 -4.61 -1.57
C ALA A 109 -9.42 -3.56 -1.40
N CYS A 110 -9.67 -2.60 -0.51
CA CYS A 110 -8.75 -1.51 -0.20
C CYS A 110 -8.64 -1.38 1.32
N ILE A 111 -7.41 -1.53 1.83
CA ILE A 111 -7.11 -1.22 3.22
C ILE A 111 -6.49 0.17 3.25
N CYS A 112 -7.03 1.05 4.06
CA CYS A 112 -6.56 2.43 4.12
C CYS A 112 -6.38 2.92 5.56
N TYR A 113 -5.64 3.99 5.71
CA TYR A 113 -5.52 4.75 6.95
C TYR A 113 -6.06 6.16 6.66
N LEU A 114 -7.34 6.35 6.87
CA LEU A 114 -8.04 7.59 6.52
C LEU A 114 -8.49 8.33 7.77
N THR A 115 -7.91 9.51 8.00
CA THR A 115 -8.26 10.38 9.13
C THR A 115 -8.78 11.74 8.67
N GLU A 116 -8.50 12.14 7.43
CA GLU A 116 -8.84 13.46 6.89
C GLU A 116 -9.90 13.35 5.81
N LYS A 117 -10.74 14.38 5.67
CA LYS A 117 -11.81 14.41 4.66
C LYS A 117 -11.29 14.76 3.26
N THR A 118 -10.10 15.31 3.17
CA THR A 118 -9.48 15.75 1.91
C THR A 118 -8.07 15.19 1.82
N GLY A 119 -7.46 15.28 0.64
CA GLY A 119 -6.10 14.82 0.38
C GLY A 119 -6.07 13.54 -0.44
N GLY A 120 -4.86 13.02 -0.64
CA GLY A 120 -4.62 11.86 -1.51
C GLY A 120 -5.32 10.59 -1.07
N THR A 121 -5.31 10.31 0.25
CA THR A 121 -5.97 9.12 0.79
C THR A 121 -7.49 9.20 0.62
N ALA A 122 -8.08 10.37 0.94
CA ALA A 122 -9.52 10.57 0.76
C ALA A 122 -9.92 10.42 -0.71
N TYR A 123 -9.14 10.98 -1.63
CA TYR A 123 -9.36 10.84 -3.07
C TYR A 123 -9.37 9.36 -3.47
N THR A 124 -8.37 8.61 -3.02
CA THR A 124 -8.24 7.19 -3.37
C THR A 124 -9.39 6.36 -2.78
N VAL A 125 -9.79 6.63 -1.55
CA VAL A 125 -10.91 5.94 -0.91
C VAL A 125 -12.21 6.21 -1.64
N ASP A 126 -12.47 7.47 -2.01
CA ASP A 126 -13.65 7.83 -2.79
C ASP A 126 -13.66 7.09 -4.14
N TYR A 127 -12.52 7.02 -4.80
CA TYR A 127 -12.39 6.28 -6.05
C TYR A 127 -12.65 4.79 -5.85
N ALA A 128 -12.10 4.19 -4.80
CA ALA A 128 -12.32 2.77 -4.47
C ALA A 128 -13.80 2.49 -4.21
N GLN A 129 -14.48 3.38 -3.48
CA GLN A 129 -15.91 3.25 -3.22
C GLN A 129 -16.73 3.37 -4.50
N SER A 130 -16.35 4.26 -5.42
CA SER A 130 -17.01 4.39 -6.71
C SER A 130 -16.87 3.14 -7.58
N LYS A 131 -15.83 2.34 -7.34
CA LYS A 131 -15.60 1.06 -8.03
C LYS A 131 -16.14 -0.14 -7.26
N ASN A 132 -16.89 0.10 -6.19
CA ASN A 132 -17.52 -0.92 -5.36
C ASN A 132 -16.53 -1.86 -4.66
N LEU A 133 -15.33 -1.39 -4.33
CA LEU A 133 -14.38 -2.17 -3.55
C LEU A 133 -14.85 -2.27 -2.09
N LEU A 134 -14.49 -3.37 -1.45
CA LEU A 134 -14.55 -3.47 0.01
C LEU A 134 -13.48 -2.53 0.58
N VAL A 135 -13.88 -1.54 1.38
CA VAL A 135 -12.96 -0.58 1.99
C VAL A 135 -12.84 -0.85 3.49
N ILE A 136 -11.62 -1.06 3.96
CA ILE A 136 -11.31 -1.32 5.36
C ILE A 136 -10.42 -0.17 5.86
N ASN A 137 -10.95 0.67 6.73
CA ASN A 137 -10.18 1.78 7.31
C ASN A 137 -9.61 1.35 8.67
N VAL A 138 -8.30 1.17 8.74
CA VAL A 138 -7.61 0.71 9.95
C VAL A 138 -7.21 1.86 10.91
N ALA A 139 -7.55 3.10 10.57
CA ALA A 139 -7.35 4.24 11.46
C ALA A 139 -8.20 4.13 12.72
N LYS A 140 -9.29 3.39 12.66
CA LYS A 140 -10.21 3.15 13.78
C LYS A 140 -10.40 1.64 13.96
N LYS A 141 -10.77 1.26 15.16
CA LYS A 141 -11.12 -0.13 15.45
C LYS A 141 -12.29 -0.61 14.62
#